data_bc7366cd4e88def19c8ed3ecf537735b
#
_entry.id   bc7366cd4e88def19c8ed3ecf537735b
#
_cell.length_a   1.000
_cell.length_b   1.000
_cell.length_c   1.000
_cell.angle_alpha   90.00
_cell.angle_beta   90.00
_cell.angle_gamma   90.00
#
_symmetry.space_group_name_H-M   'P 1'
#
loop_
_entity.id
_entity.type
_entity.pdbx_description
1 polymer ?
#
loop_
_entity_poly.entity_id
_entity_poly.type
_entity_poly.pdbx_seq_one_letter_code
_entity_poly.pdbx_strand_id
1 'polypeptide(L)'
;MNTTIRRAAVFSLLLVLALLVRATWVQAYDARALATNENNHRRTIAQYAQPLGDIVVAGSAVTGSARTEHGDLAYQRTYTDGALYAPVTGYSSQAYGATQLEGIHAGVLDGTDERLKDPLDALTGARQKPGDVLTTIDPAVQKAGFEALGDAKGAAVALDPATGDVLGMVSTPSYDPSAISGTGDGDAWQKLLDDPDKPLVNRALRQPLPPCSTFKLVVAAAALEEGRYGSVDERTDSPDPYPLPGSTKDLTNENPAAPCEDASLRTALRYSCNNVFGKLAVDLGQDKVRAMAEKFGFNDDTLDVPVRAWASVYPTGMDDAQTALSGIGQFSVTATPLQMSMVSAALANDGVLVSPHMVSEVVDGDGGTLESYEDPDERRIVSSSVAEQLRSAMVTVVEDGTGSNARIAGAEVGGKTGTAQHGENNSRTPYAWFTSWAEDPGSGKQVAVAVIVQDSGAERSEVSGNGLAAPVAQKMMAAALAG
;
A
#
# COMPACT_ATOMS: atom_id res chain seq x y z
N MET A 1 -75.36 22.68 -9.78
CA MET A 1 -73.97 22.97 -9.34
C MET A 1 -73.28 23.66 -10.50
N ASN A 2 -72.78 24.87 -10.28
CA ASN A 2 -72.29 25.79 -11.32
C ASN A 2 -71.10 25.14 -12.07
N THR A 3 -71.13 25.16 -13.41
CA THR A 3 -70.07 24.62 -14.30
C THR A 3 -68.71 25.18 -13.98
N THR A 4 -68.62 26.40 -13.49
CA THR A 4 -67.40 27.06 -13.04
C THR A 4 -66.79 26.39 -11.80
N ILE A 5 -67.63 25.98 -10.83
CA ILE A 5 -67.16 25.26 -9.62
C ILE A 5 -66.64 23.87 -9.99
N ARG A 6 -67.28 23.16 -10.92
CA ARG A 6 -66.82 21.87 -11.41
C ARG A 6 -65.48 21.96 -12.16
N ARG A 7 -65.28 22.98 -13.00
CA ARG A 7 -64.02 23.25 -13.70
C ARG A 7 -62.92 23.60 -12.73
N ALA A 8 -63.17 24.43 -11.71
CA ALA A 8 -62.21 24.75 -10.66
C ALA A 8 -61.82 23.50 -9.86
N ALA A 9 -62.79 22.67 -9.48
CA ALA A 9 -62.52 21.44 -8.74
C ALA A 9 -61.66 20.42 -9.56
N VAL A 10 -61.98 20.27 -10.86
CA VAL A 10 -61.19 19.41 -11.74
C VAL A 10 -59.77 19.95 -11.93
N PHE A 11 -59.62 21.27 -12.10
CA PHE A 11 -58.29 21.91 -12.19
C PHE A 11 -57.45 21.70 -10.91
N SER A 12 -58.04 21.90 -9.73
CA SER A 12 -57.40 21.65 -8.45
C SER A 12 -57.00 20.20 -8.26
N LEU A 13 -57.84 19.26 -8.67
CA LEU A 13 -57.54 17.83 -8.65
C LEU A 13 -56.36 17.47 -9.54
N LEU A 14 -56.27 18.03 -10.77
CA LEU A 14 -55.14 17.84 -11.69
C LEU A 14 -53.85 18.41 -11.13
N LEU A 15 -53.90 19.57 -10.43
CA LEU A 15 -52.70 20.12 -9.74
C LEU A 15 -52.20 19.21 -8.61
N VAL A 16 -53.13 18.71 -7.78
CA VAL A 16 -52.81 17.74 -6.72
C VAL A 16 -52.21 16.46 -7.31
N LEU A 17 -52.79 15.94 -8.39
CA LEU A 17 -52.24 14.75 -9.06
C LEU A 17 -50.82 15.00 -9.63
N ALA A 18 -50.60 16.17 -10.26
CA ALA A 18 -49.32 16.55 -10.78
C ALA A 18 -48.24 16.65 -9.65
N LEU A 19 -48.63 17.22 -8.50
CA LEU A 19 -47.73 17.27 -7.32
C LEU A 19 -47.42 15.88 -6.76
N LEU A 20 -48.42 15.01 -6.69
CA LEU A 20 -48.20 13.60 -6.26
C LEU A 20 -47.26 12.84 -7.21
N VAL A 21 -47.50 12.99 -8.52
CA VAL A 21 -46.63 12.36 -9.56
C VAL A 21 -45.20 12.91 -9.41
N ARG A 22 -45.03 14.25 -9.23
CA ARG A 22 -43.69 14.82 -9.05
C ARG A 22 -43.04 14.38 -7.72
N ALA A 23 -43.79 14.32 -6.64
CA ALA A 23 -43.30 13.84 -5.35
C ALA A 23 -42.83 12.38 -5.43
N THR A 24 -43.65 11.52 -6.09
CA THR A 24 -43.28 10.11 -6.31
C THR A 24 -42.06 9.98 -7.22
N TRP A 25 -41.99 10.82 -8.27
CA TRP A 25 -40.79 10.84 -9.13
C TRP A 25 -39.53 11.20 -8.36
N VAL A 26 -39.57 12.26 -7.55
CA VAL A 26 -38.42 12.66 -6.71
C VAL A 26 -38.02 11.55 -5.73
N GLN A 27 -39.01 10.89 -5.10
CA GLN A 27 -38.73 9.80 -4.17
C GLN A 27 -38.21 8.52 -4.85
N ALA A 28 -38.69 8.19 -6.05
CA ALA A 28 -38.34 6.95 -6.73
C ALA A 28 -37.06 7.06 -7.59
N TYR A 29 -36.85 8.20 -8.26
CA TYR A 29 -35.78 8.36 -9.23
C TYR A 29 -34.69 9.36 -8.79
N ASP A 30 -35.08 10.50 -8.19
CA ASP A 30 -34.14 11.56 -7.82
C ASP A 30 -33.59 11.38 -6.39
N ALA A 31 -34.20 10.54 -5.56
CA ALA A 31 -33.86 10.40 -4.14
C ALA A 31 -32.39 10.05 -3.91
N ARG A 32 -31.84 9.12 -4.70
CA ARG A 32 -30.45 8.69 -4.59
C ARG A 32 -29.49 9.84 -4.97
N ALA A 33 -29.77 10.53 -6.08
CA ALA A 33 -28.96 11.67 -6.54
C ALA A 33 -29.01 12.85 -5.56
N LEU A 34 -30.17 13.09 -4.95
CA LEU A 34 -30.34 14.14 -3.92
C LEU A 34 -29.66 13.76 -2.60
N ALA A 35 -29.72 12.49 -2.22
CA ALA A 35 -29.07 11.97 -1.02
C ALA A 35 -27.54 12.01 -1.12
N THR A 36 -27.00 11.76 -2.33
CA THR A 36 -25.54 11.75 -2.59
C THR A 36 -24.98 13.10 -3.02
N ASN A 37 -25.80 14.14 -3.08
CA ASN A 37 -25.35 15.47 -3.46
C ASN A 37 -24.39 16.05 -2.43
N GLU A 38 -23.22 16.51 -2.88
CA GLU A 38 -22.16 17.08 -2.04
C GLU A 38 -22.62 18.28 -1.19
N ASN A 39 -23.63 19.01 -1.65
CA ASN A 39 -24.23 20.16 -0.93
C ASN A 39 -25.35 19.74 0.04
N ASN A 40 -25.56 18.46 0.28
CA ASN A 40 -26.62 17.98 1.15
C ASN A 40 -26.21 18.00 2.63
N HIS A 41 -26.27 19.18 3.27
CA HIS A 41 -25.97 19.35 4.70
C HIS A 41 -26.77 18.41 5.62
N ARG A 42 -27.95 17.93 5.21
CA ARG A 42 -28.73 16.99 6.01
C ARG A 42 -28.03 15.64 6.16
N ARG A 43 -27.26 15.22 5.14
CA ARG A 43 -26.46 14.00 5.20
C ARG A 43 -25.36 14.16 6.24
N THR A 44 -24.61 15.26 6.20
CA THR A 44 -23.56 15.53 7.19
C THR A 44 -24.12 15.63 8.60
N ILE A 45 -25.26 16.31 8.80
CA ILE A 45 -25.92 16.37 10.12
C ILE A 45 -26.36 14.97 10.58
N ALA A 46 -26.88 14.12 9.68
CA ALA A 46 -27.28 12.77 10.02
C ALA A 46 -26.07 11.89 10.36
N GLN A 47 -24.98 12.02 9.61
CA GLN A 47 -23.73 11.28 9.80
C GLN A 47 -23.13 11.53 11.20
N TYR A 48 -23.07 12.79 11.65
CA TYR A 48 -22.50 13.17 12.95
C TYR A 48 -23.54 13.37 14.05
N ALA A 49 -24.75 12.80 13.91
CA ALA A 49 -25.81 12.93 14.91
C ALA A 49 -25.71 11.89 16.04
N GLN A 50 -24.88 10.88 15.89
CA GLN A 50 -24.52 9.85 16.88
C GLN A 50 -23.01 9.59 16.83
N PRO A 51 -22.40 8.95 17.85
CA PRO A 51 -21.01 8.51 17.77
C PRO A 51 -20.82 7.62 16.53
N LEU A 52 -19.71 7.80 15.82
CA LEU A 52 -19.31 6.91 14.73
C LEU A 52 -18.77 5.60 15.31
N GLY A 53 -18.88 4.52 14.56
CA GLY A 53 -18.18 3.26 14.86
C GLY A 53 -16.67 3.42 14.76
N ASP A 54 -15.92 2.47 15.22
CA ASP A 54 -14.49 2.59 15.40
C ASP A 54 -13.67 1.76 14.41
N ILE A 55 -12.46 2.25 14.10
CA ILE A 55 -11.41 1.47 13.48
C ILE A 55 -10.58 0.88 14.62
N VAL A 56 -10.45 -0.45 14.60
CA VAL A 56 -9.88 -1.23 15.71
C VAL A 56 -8.57 -1.88 15.26
N VAL A 57 -7.52 -1.71 16.06
CA VAL A 57 -6.20 -2.31 15.89
C VAL A 57 -5.92 -3.21 17.07
N ALA A 58 -5.72 -4.51 16.84
CA ALA A 58 -5.45 -5.51 17.89
C ALA A 58 -6.41 -5.41 19.10
N GLY A 59 -7.71 -5.27 18.82
CA GLY A 59 -8.76 -5.18 19.83
C GLY A 59 -8.89 -3.82 20.54
N SER A 60 -8.11 -2.81 20.15
CA SER A 60 -8.17 -1.46 20.70
C SER A 60 -8.63 -0.46 19.67
N ALA A 61 -9.63 0.37 19.98
CA ALA A 61 -10.08 1.43 19.09
C ALA A 61 -8.99 2.52 18.93
N VAL A 62 -8.57 2.78 17.69
CA VAL A 62 -7.65 3.87 17.37
C VAL A 62 -8.36 5.13 16.87
N THR A 63 -9.67 5.01 16.69
CA THR A 63 -10.58 6.13 16.42
C THR A 63 -11.65 6.19 17.50
N GLY A 64 -12.38 7.29 17.57
CA GLY A 64 -13.47 7.50 18.51
C GLY A 64 -14.33 8.67 18.12
N SER A 65 -15.25 9.08 19.00
CA SER A 65 -16.11 10.24 18.77
C SER A 65 -16.24 11.07 20.05
N ALA A 66 -16.03 12.39 19.92
CA ALA A 66 -16.28 13.34 21.00
C ALA A 66 -17.51 14.18 20.69
N ARG A 67 -18.26 14.55 21.73
CA ARG A 67 -19.40 15.44 21.60
C ARG A 67 -18.92 16.86 21.35
N THR A 68 -19.49 17.52 20.35
CA THR A 68 -19.19 18.93 20.04
C THR A 68 -19.99 19.85 20.95
N GLU A 69 -19.37 20.92 21.43
CA GLU A 69 -20.03 21.90 22.30
C GLU A 69 -20.86 22.92 21.53
N HIS A 70 -20.53 23.11 20.24
CA HIS A 70 -21.14 24.18 19.41
C HIS A 70 -21.36 23.69 17.97
N GLY A 71 -22.44 24.14 17.33
CA GLY A 71 -22.77 23.86 15.94
C GLY A 71 -23.91 22.87 15.76
N ASP A 72 -24.23 22.57 14.49
CA ASP A 72 -25.33 21.66 14.10
C ASP A 72 -24.96 20.19 14.13
N LEU A 73 -23.67 19.87 14.30
CA LEU A 73 -23.12 18.50 14.32
C LEU A 73 -22.88 18.09 15.77
N ALA A 74 -23.48 16.98 16.20
CA ALA A 74 -23.47 16.55 17.61
C ALA A 74 -22.15 15.89 18.04
N TYR A 75 -21.45 15.24 17.10
CA TYR A 75 -20.22 14.52 17.38
C TYR A 75 -19.14 14.86 16.35
N GLN A 76 -17.89 14.78 16.76
CA GLN A 76 -16.69 14.97 15.95
C GLN A 76 -15.81 13.72 16.07
N ARG A 77 -15.16 13.30 14.99
CA ARG A 77 -14.21 12.20 14.98
C ARG A 77 -12.97 12.53 15.80
N THR A 78 -12.47 11.57 16.57
CA THR A 78 -11.23 11.66 17.33
C THR A 78 -10.31 10.53 16.97
N TYR A 79 -9.00 10.72 17.20
CA TYR A 79 -7.96 9.74 16.86
C TYR A 79 -7.01 9.57 18.04
N THR A 80 -6.69 8.32 18.36
CA THR A 80 -5.63 7.93 19.29
C THR A 80 -4.37 7.67 18.48
N ASP A 81 -3.25 8.30 18.84
CA ASP A 81 -2.00 8.23 18.07
C ASP A 81 -2.20 8.52 16.56
N GLY A 82 -2.96 9.59 16.26
CA GLY A 82 -3.47 9.89 14.92
C GLY A 82 -2.38 9.87 13.85
N ALA A 83 -1.21 10.46 14.09
CA ALA A 83 -0.11 10.48 13.13
C ALA A 83 0.46 9.07 12.84
N LEU A 84 0.44 8.17 13.83
CA LEU A 84 0.90 6.79 13.68
C LEU A 84 -0.01 5.99 12.76
N TYR A 85 -1.34 6.18 12.90
CA TYR A 85 -2.32 5.38 12.18
C TYR A 85 -2.94 6.07 10.96
N ALA A 86 -2.63 7.36 10.69
CA ALA A 86 -3.17 8.08 9.54
C ALA A 86 -2.97 7.36 8.18
N PRO A 87 -1.86 6.64 7.90
CA PRO A 87 -1.73 5.88 6.67
C PRO A 87 -2.74 4.73 6.53
N VAL A 88 -3.28 4.23 7.64
CA VAL A 88 -4.29 3.16 7.72
C VAL A 88 -5.69 3.75 7.79
N THR A 89 -5.96 4.56 8.83
CA THR A 89 -7.30 5.13 9.08
C THR A 89 -7.70 6.17 8.04
N GLY A 90 -6.76 6.99 7.57
CA GLY A 90 -7.07 8.23 6.90
C GLY A 90 -7.61 9.26 7.88
N TYR A 91 -8.49 10.11 7.38
CA TYR A 91 -9.24 11.09 8.18
C TYR A 91 -10.73 11.04 7.83
N SER A 92 -11.57 11.42 8.79
CA SER A 92 -12.97 11.78 8.59
C SER A 92 -13.17 13.21 9.11
N SER A 93 -13.46 14.13 8.20
CA SER A 93 -13.62 15.55 8.47
C SER A 93 -15.04 15.99 8.19
N GLN A 94 -15.57 16.82 9.06
CA GLN A 94 -16.88 17.45 8.88
C GLN A 94 -16.90 18.41 7.68
N ALA A 95 -15.73 18.90 7.24
CA ALA A 95 -15.59 19.88 6.16
C ALA A 95 -14.92 19.35 4.89
N TYR A 96 -14.01 18.36 5.02
CA TYR A 96 -13.10 17.94 3.93
C TYR A 96 -13.31 16.50 3.47
N GLY A 97 -14.40 15.85 3.92
CA GLY A 97 -14.72 14.46 3.57
C GLY A 97 -13.88 13.43 4.34
N ALA A 98 -13.70 12.26 3.76
CA ALA A 98 -12.98 11.16 4.40
C ALA A 98 -12.08 10.41 3.39
N THR A 99 -11.02 9.76 3.91
CA THR A 99 -10.05 9.00 3.11
C THR A 99 -9.72 7.66 3.75
N GLN A 100 -9.00 6.80 3.04
CA GLN A 100 -8.54 5.49 3.51
C GLN A 100 -9.72 4.67 4.11
N LEU A 101 -9.53 3.97 5.23
CA LEU A 101 -10.58 3.16 5.86
C LEU A 101 -11.79 4.00 6.31
N GLU A 102 -11.57 5.22 6.83
CA GLU A 102 -12.65 6.15 7.15
C GLU A 102 -13.55 6.46 5.96
N GLY A 103 -12.98 6.59 4.77
CA GLY A 103 -13.71 6.87 3.53
C GLY A 103 -14.38 5.63 2.94
N ILE A 104 -13.68 4.49 2.93
CA ILE A 104 -14.15 3.25 2.31
C ILE A 104 -15.31 2.65 3.10
N HIS A 105 -15.19 2.62 4.44
CA HIS A 105 -16.19 2.06 5.33
C HIS A 105 -17.09 3.14 5.97
N ALA A 106 -17.15 4.34 5.37
CA ALA A 106 -17.93 5.46 5.93
C ALA A 106 -19.38 5.08 6.25
N GLY A 107 -20.03 4.29 5.39
CA GLY A 107 -21.41 3.86 5.58
C GLY A 107 -21.62 2.94 6.80
N VAL A 108 -20.65 2.06 7.08
CA VAL A 108 -20.66 1.20 8.27
C VAL A 108 -20.37 2.04 9.50
N LEU A 109 -19.33 2.86 9.44
CA LEU A 109 -18.89 3.72 10.55
C LEU A 109 -19.92 4.78 10.94
N ASP A 110 -20.79 5.25 10.02
CA ASP A 110 -21.85 6.23 10.32
C ASP A 110 -23.25 5.59 10.51
N GLY A 111 -23.36 4.26 10.30
CA GLY A 111 -24.62 3.53 10.44
C GLY A 111 -25.59 3.69 9.25
N THR A 112 -25.11 4.16 8.08
CA THR A 112 -25.95 4.34 6.87
C THR A 112 -25.87 3.18 5.88
N ASP A 113 -24.95 2.22 6.08
CA ASP A 113 -24.80 1.05 5.21
C ASP A 113 -26.09 0.24 5.14
N GLU A 114 -26.47 -0.21 3.93
CA GLU A 114 -27.68 -0.98 3.73
C GLU A 114 -27.66 -2.34 4.43
N ARG A 115 -26.50 -2.91 4.65
CA ARG A 115 -26.30 -4.20 5.36
C ARG A 115 -26.65 -4.14 6.84
N LEU A 116 -26.61 -2.93 7.43
CA LEU A 116 -26.98 -2.68 8.84
C LEU A 116 -28.49 -2.59 9.06
N LYS A 117 -29.30 -2.48 7.99
CA LYS A 117 -30.75 -2.22 8.11
C LYS A 117 -31.51 -3.47 8.54
N ASP A 118 -32.13 -3.45 9.72
CA ASP A 118 -33.18 -4.39 10.05
C ASP A 118 -34.48 -4.00 9.31
N PRO A 119 -35.15 -4.93 8.63
CA PRO A 119 -36.45 -4.66 8.00
C PRO A 119 -37.51 -4.03 8.93
N LEU A 120 -37.44 -4.28 10.25
CA LEU A 120 -38.35 -3.70 11.25
C LEU A 120 -38.02 -2.24 11.53
N ASP A 121 -36.74 -1.85 11.48
CA ASP A 121 -36.30 -0.48 11.72
C ASP A 121 -36.75 0.49 10.60
N ALA A 122 -36.88 -0.03 9.37
CA ALA A 122 -37.47 0.72 8.27
C ALA A 122 -38.92 1.19 8.55
N LEU A 123 -39.63 0.46 9.41
CA LEU A 123 -41.01 0.80 9.82
C LEU A 123 -41.06 1.77 11.01
N THR A 124 -40.07 1.71 11.88
CA THR A 124 -40.00 2.52 13.12
C THR A 124 -39.25 3.83 12.93
N GLY A 125 -38.44 3.94 11.85
CA GLY A 125 -37.54 5.07 11.63
C GLY A 125 -36.38 5.10 12.65
N ALA A 126 -36.09 3.97 13.30
CA ALA A 126 -34.96 3.85 14.21
C ALA A 126 -33.63 4.06 13.44
N ARG A 127 -32.67 4.72 14.08
CA ARG A 127 -31.32 4.84 13.56
C ARG A 127 -30.57 3.54 13.80
N GLN A 128 -29.82 3.14 12.79
CA GLN A 128 -28.93 1.99 12.89
C GLN A 128 -27.76 2.31 13.82
N LYS A 129 -27.30 1.32 14.56
CA LYS A 129 -26.04 1.41 15.29
C LYS A 129 -24.90 1.37 14.28
N PRO A 130 -23.91 2.29 14.37
CA PRO A 130 -22.67 2.17 13.60
C PRO A 130 -21.96 0.86 13.90
N GLY A 131 -21.32 0.33 12.86
CA GLY A 131 -20.46 -0.83 12.96
C GLY A 131 -18.99 -0.45 13.03
N ASP A 132 -18.13 -1.42 13.29
CA ASP A 132 -16.68 -1.23 13.45
C ASP A 132 -15.91 -1.93 12.35
N VAL A 133 -14.66 -1.47 12.13
CA VAL A 133 -13.70 -2.04 11.17
C VAL A 133 -12.50 -2.58 11.93
N LEU A 134 -12.32 -3.90 11.92
CA LEU A 134 -11.21 -4.58 12.56
C LEU A 134 -10.07 -4.73 11.55
N THR A 135 -8.87 -4.33 11.96
CA THR A 135 -7.69 -4.35 11.07
C THR A 135 -6.73 -5.48 11.41
N THR A 136 -5.90 -5.84 10.42
CA THR A 136 -4.80 -6.80 10.57
C THR A 136 -3.53 -6.14 11.13
N ILE A 137 -3.55 -4.84 11.35
CA ILE A 137 -2.38 -4.07 11.79
C ILE A 137 -1.91 -4.53 13.17
N ASP A 138 -0.63 -4.86 13.26
CA ASP A 138 0.06 -5.10 14.53
C ASP A 138 0.61 -3.77 15.08
N PRO A 139 0.20 -3.33 16.27
CA PRO A 139 0.62 -2.06 16.83
C PRO A 139 2.14 -1.98 17.08
N ALA A 140 2.80 -3.10 17.38
CA ALA A 140 4.25 -3.13 17.61
C ALA A 140 5.01 -2.96 16.29
N VAL A 141 4.56 -3.62 15.22
CA VAL A 141 5.12 -3.50 13.87
C VAL A 141 4.92 -2.10 13.31
N GLN A 142 3.68 -1.57 13.42
CA GLN A 142 3.34 -0.21 12.99
C GLN A 142 4.21 0.84 13.68
N LYS A 143 4.31 0.75 15.00
CA LYS A 143 5.11 1.66 15.83
C LYS A 143 6.60 1.55 15.51
N ALA A 144 7.14 0.33 15.39
CA ALA A 144 8.55 0.10 15.05
C ALA A 144 8.94 0.76 13.72
N GLY A 145 8.09 0.64 12.69
CA GLY A 145 8.30 1.27 11.40
C GLY A 145 8.22 2.80 11.46
N PHE A 146 7.22 3.32 12.15
CA PHE A 146 7.00 4.76 12.30
C PHE A 146 8.16 5.45 13.05
N GLU A 147 8.57 4.89 14.19
CA GLU A 147 9.70 5.41 14.97
C GLU A 147 11.04 5.26 14.24
N ALA A 148 11.19 4.18 13.45
CA ALA A 148 12.43 3.94 12.70
C ALA A 148 12.59 4.87 11.50
N LEU A 149 11.52 5.23 10.80
CA LEU A 149 11.53 6.24 9.75
C LEU A 149 11.70 7.65 10.33
N GLY A 150 11.11 7.92 11.51
CA GLY A 150 11.21 9.22 12.19
C GLY A 150 10.82 10.37 11.26
N ASP A 151 11.70 11.36 11.13
CA ASP A 151 11.48 12.55 10.29
C ASP A 151 11.85 12.33 8.81
N ALA A 152 12.36 11.16 8.44
CA ALA A 152 12.71 10.87 7.06
C ALA A 152 11.46 10.81 6.19
N LYS A 153 11.54 11.32 4.95
CA LYS A 153 10.50 11.15 3.95
C LYS A 153 10.60 9.74 3.37
N GLY A 154 9.60 8.92 3.66
CA GLY A 154 9.64 7.52 3.28
C GLY A 154 8.35 6.77 3.51
N ALA A 155 8.41 5.45 3.30
CA ALA A 155 7.31 4.54 3.60
C ALA A 155 7.82 3.12 3.84
N ALA A 156 7.07 2.35 4.62
CA ALA A 156 7.33 0.95 4.87
C ALA A 156 6.02 0.16 4.91
N VAL A 157 6.06 -1.08 4.41
CA VAL A 157 4.94 -2.04 4.47
C VAL A 157 5.47 -3.37 4.98
N ALA A 158 4.78 -3.93 5.96
CA ALA A 158 5.00 -5.28 6.47
C ALA A 158 3.80 -6.16 6.16
N LEU A 159 4.03 -7.34 5.62
CA LEU A 159 3.03 -8.36 5.28
C LEU A 159 3.33 -9.66 6.03
N ASP A 160 2.29 -10.36 6.45
CA ASP A 160 2.38 -11.79 6.72
C ASP A 160 2.34 -12.53 5.38
N PRO A 161 3.38 -13.31 5.02
CA PRO A 161 3.43 -13.98 3.73
C PRO A 161 2.39 -15.10 3.57
N ALA A 162 1.94 -15.71 4.67
CA ALA A 162 1.03 -16.84 4.65
C ALA A 162 -0.44 -16.42 4.55
N THR A 163 -0.80 -15.27 5.13
CA THR A 163 -2.20 -14.80 5.18
C THR A 163 -2.47 -13.61 4.27
N GLY A 164 -1.44 -12.85 3.87
CA GLY A 164 -1.59 -11.58 3.18
C GLY A 164 -1.93 -10.40 4.10
N ASP A 165 -1.99 -10.62 5.41
CA ASP A 165 -2.26 -9.56 6.38
C ASP A 165 -1.23 -8.44 6.27
N VAL A 166 -1.70 -7.21 6.15
CA VAL A 166 -0.87 -6.03 6.32
C VAL A 166 -0.66 -5.80 7.81
N LEU A 167 0.52 -6.19 8.31
CA LEU A 167 0.90 -6.02 9.73
C LEU A 167 1.32 -4.59 10.05
N GLY A 168 1.74 -3.83 9.06
CA GLY A 168 2.12 -2.44 9.23
C GLY A 168 2.17 -1.68 7.91
N MET A 169 1.69 -0.44 7.94
CA MET A 169 1.70 0.48 6.79
C MET A 169 2.07 1.88 7.26
N VAL A 170 3.29 2.28 7.00
CA VAL A 170 3.86 3.54 7.46
C VAL A 170 4.14 4.47 6.27
N SER A 171 3.84 5.75 6.44
CA SER A 171 4.14 6.81 5.48
C SER A 171 4.56 8.06 6.25
N THR A 172 5.76 8.58 6.01
CA THR A 172 6.30 9.78 6.66
C THR A 172 6.72 10.84 5.62
N PRO A 173 6.66 12.16 5.96
CA PRO A 173 5.99 12.67 7.14
C PRO A 173 4.50 12.33 7.15
N SER A 174 3.96 12.16 8.36
CA SER A 174 2.54 11.90 8.59
C SER A 174 1.84 13.15 9.15
N TYR A 175 0.57 13.03 9.47
CA TYR A 175 -0.25 14.11 10.04
C TYR A 175 -1.20 13.55 11.10
N ASP A 176 -1.62 14.39 12.05
CA ASP A 176 -2.68 14.03 12.99
C ASP A 176 -4.06 14.40 12.40
N PRO A 177 -4.91 13.41 12.08
CA PRO A 177 -6.24 13.67 11.54
C PRO A 177 -7.15 14.46 12.48
N SER A 178 -6.89 14.45 13.80
CA SER A 178 -7.65 15.23 14.78
C SER A 178 -7.65 16.74 14.47
N ALA A 179 -6.56 17.22 13.87
CA ALA A 179 -6.38 18.63 13.53
C ALA A 179 -7.34 19.14 12.41
N ILE A 180 -7.97 18.22 11.67
CA ILE A 180 -8.82 18.53 10.51
C ILE A 180 -10.19 17.85 10.58
N SER A 181 -10.57 17.28 11.74
CA SER A 181 -11.81 16.52 11.89
C SER A 181 -13.07 17.40 12.08
N GLY A 182 -12.91 18.65 12.46
CA GLY A 182 -14.00 19.60 12.70
C GLY A 182 -14.42 20.41 11.49
N THR A 183 -15.22 21.46 11.76
CA THR A 183 -15.70 22.41 10.74
C THR A 183 -14.88 23.70 10.68
N GLY A 184 -14.12 24.02 11.73
CA GLY A 184 -13.34 25.25 11.89
C GLY A 184 -11.87 25.14 11.48
N ASP A 185 -11.44 24.04 10.89
CA ASP A 185 -10.03 23.63 10.76
C ASP A 185 -9.37 24.09 9.44
N GLY A 186 -9.89 25.15 8.82
CA GLY A 186 -9.43 25.65 7.52
C GLY A 186 -7.93 25.95 7.45
N ASP A 187 -7.38 26.57 8.48
CA ASP A 187 -5.94 26.91 8.53
C ASP A 187 -5.08 25.64 8.63
N ALA A 188 -5.50 24.65 9.43
CA ALA A 188 -4.80 23.38 9.55
C ALA A 188 -4.84 22.59 8.24
N TRP A 189 -6.00 22.56 7.57
CA TRP A 189 -6.17 21.95 6.26
C TRP A 189 -5.27 22.60 5.22
N GLN A 190 -5.29 23.94 5.12
CA GLN A 190 -4.45 24.65 4.15
C GLN A 190 -2.96 24.41 4.40
N LYS A 191 -2.53 24.37 5.67
CA LYS A 191 -1.14 24.03 6.03
C LYS A 191 -0.73 22.66 5.53
N LEU A 192 -1.60 21.64 5.62
CA LEU A 192 -1.34 20.29 5.11
C LEU A 192 -1.27 20.24 3.58
N LEU A 193 -2.10 21.06 2.90
CA LEU A 193 -2.09 21.14 1.43
C LEU A 193 -0.85 21.85 0.87
N ASP A 194 -0.39 22.89 1.58
CA ASP A 194 0.76 23.71 1.17
C ASP A 194 2.10 23.07 1.57
N ASP A 195 2.08 22.01 2.38
CA ASP A 195 3.29 21.33 2.82
C ASP A 195 4.00 20.66 1.63
N PRO A 196 5.26 21.06 1.32
CA PRO A 196 6.03 20.51 0.19
C PRO A 196 6.29 19.00 0.34
N ASP A 197 6.27 18.49 1.57
CA ASP A 197 6.46 17.08 1.85
C ASP A 197 5.18 16.25 1.74
N LYS A 198 4.02 16.90 1.50
CA LYS A 198 2.73 16.26 1.19
C LYS A 198 2.36 15.16 2.19
N PRO A 199 2.14 15.46 3.47
CA PRO A 199 1.86 14.47 4.51
C PRO A 199 0.56 13.69 4.27
N LEU A 200 -0.41 14.25 3.54
CA LEU A 200 -1.67 13.59 3.18
C LEU A 200 -1.49 12.42 2.20
N VAL A 201 -0.33 12.31 1.53
CA VAL A 201 -0.06 11.23 0.57
C VAL A 201 0.36 9.97 1.31
N ASN A 202 -0.42 8.90 1.20
CA ASN A 202 0.02 7.58 1.61
C ASN A 202 1.05 7.03 0.61
N ARG A 203 2.33 7.19 0.92
CA ARG A 203 3.45 6.80 0.05
C ARG A 203 3.58 5.31 -0.12
N ALA A 204 3.09 4.54 0.86
CA ALA A 204 3.11 3.08 0.80
C ALA A 204 2.27 2.54 -0.38
N LEU A 205 1.19 3.25 -0.74
CA LEU A 205 0.23 2.86 -1.77
C LEU A 205 0.20 3.78 -3.00
N ARG A 206 0.51 5.07 -2.83
CA ARG A 206 0.19 6.12 -3.83
C ARG A 206 1.39 6.81 -4.44
N GLN A 207 2.61 6.32 -4.18
CA GLN A 207 3.82 6.91 -4.73
C GLN A 207 4.76 5.84 -5.29
N PRO A 208 4.47 5.31 -6.50
CA PRO A 208 5.39 4.39 -7.17
C PRO A 208 6.66 5.13 -7.59
N LEU A 209 7.81 4.58 -7.24
CA LEU A 209 9.14 5.12 -7.52
C LEU A 209 10.04 4.02 -8.09
N PRO A 210 11.15 4.37 -8.78
CA PRO A 210 12.07 3.38 -9.30
C PRO A 210 12.58 2.44 -8.22
N PRO A 211 12.30 1.10 -8.31
CA PRO A 211 12.70 0.12 -7.28
C PRO A 211 14.19 -0.21 -7.34
N CYS A 212 14.88 0.17 -8.40
CA CYS A 212 16.29 -0.14 -8.59
C CYS A 212 16.62 -1.61 -8.38
N SER A 213 17.76 -1.87 -7.77
CA SER A 213 18.29 -3.23 -7.59
C SER A 213 17.37 -4.18 -6.80
N THR A 214 16.29 -3.71 -6.17
CA THR A 214 15.29 -4.61 -5.59
C THR A 214 14.51 -5.36 -6.67
N PHE A 215 14.32 -4.76 -7.86
CA PHE A 215 13.67 -5.40 -9.01
C PHE A 215 14.47 -6.60 -9.57
N LYS A 216 15.77 -6.71 -9.28
CA LYS A 216 16.61 -7.85 -9.67
C LYS A 216 16.06 -9.19 -9.18
N LEU A 217 15.28 -9.20 -8.10
CA LEU A 217 14.58 -10.40 -7.63
C LEU A 217 13.57 -10.90 -8.66
N VAL A 218 12.81 -9.99 -9.29
CA VAL A 218 11.85 -10.32 -10.35
C VAL A 218 12.56 -10.88 -11.59
N VAL A 219 13.69 -10.27 -11.97
CA VAL A 219 14.49 -10.74 -13.13
C VAL A 219 15.14 -12.11 -12.85
N ALA A 220 15.64 -12.31 -11.62
CA ALA A 220 16.19 -13.60 -11.21
C ALA A 220 15.11 -14.70 -11.20
N ALA A 221 13.91 -14.37 -10.71
CA ALA A 221 12.76 -15.27 -10.74
C ALA A 221 12.38 -15.63 -12.18
N ALA A 222 12.34 -14.66 -13.10
CA ALA A 222 12.09 -14.92 -14.51
C ALA A 222 13.16 -15.87 -15.13
N ALA A 223 14.42 -15.64 -14.83
CA ALA A 223 15.51 -16.44 -15.39
C ALA A 223 15.49 -17.91 -14.94
N LEU A 224 15.22 -18.13 -13.66
CA LEU A 224 15.15 -19.48 -13.09
C LEU A 224 13.87 -20.22 -13.55
N GLU A 225 12.73 -19.55 -13.54
CA GLU A 225 11.45 -20.14 -13.92
C GLU A 225 11.39 -20.46 -15.43
N GLU A 226 12.05 -19.66 -16.28
CA GLU A 226 12.20 -19.90 -17.72
C GLU A 226 13.30 -20.94 -18.04
N GLY A 227 14.00 -21.43 -17.01
CA GLY A 227 15.08 -22.42 -17.18
C GLY A 227 16.33 -21.88 -17.90
N ARG A 228 16.55 -20.55 -17.89
CA ARG A 228 17.77 -19.94 -18.45
C ARG A 228 19.01 -20.39 -17.69
N TYR A 229 18.86 -20.59 -16.36
CA TYR A 229 19.82 -21.21 -15.46
C TYR A 229 19.11 -22.27 -14.61
N GLY A 230 19.79 -23.41 -14.39
CA GLY A 230 19.25 -24.49 -13.56
C GLY A 230 19.41 -24.23 -12.06
N SER A 231 20.25 -23.27 -11.67
CA SER A 231 20.54 -22.94 -10.28
C SER A 231 20.99 -21.48 -10.13
N VAL A 232 20.71 -20.88 -8.97
CA VAL A 232 21.25 -19.56 -8.58
C VAL A 232 22.77 -19.55 -8.50
N ASP A 233 23.41 -20.72 -8.42
CA ASP A 233 24.87 -20.90 -8.30
C ASP A 233 25.55 -21.15 -9.64
N GLU A 234 24.77 -21.34 -10.72
CA GLU A 234 25.30 -21.46 -12.06
C GLU A 234 25.90 -20.13 -12.53
N ARG A 235 27.10 -20.20 -13.12
CA ARG A 235 27.79 -19.02 -13.66
C ARG A 235 27.06 -18.49 -14.88
N THR A 236 26.97 -17.17 -14.96
CA THR A 236 26.46 -16.46 -16.14
C THR A 236 27.60 -16.22 -17.15
N ASP A 237 27.26 -15.67 -18.30
CA ASP A 237 28.18 -15.23 -19.35
C ASP A 237 28.16 -13.69 -19.48
N SER A 238 28.21 -12.99 -18.36
CA SER A 238 27.96 -11.54 -18.25
C SER A 238 29.27 -10.78 -18.10
N PRO A 239 29.75 -10.07 -19.17
CA PRO A 239 30.99 -9.30 -19.09
C PRO A 239 30.84 -8.12 -18.11
N ASP A 240 31.94 -7.69 -17.50
CA ASP A 240 32.01 -6.52 -16.64
C ASP A 240 33.05 -5.53 -17.16
N PRO A 241 32.65 -4.32 -17.65
CA PRO A 241 31.28 -3.83 -17.75
C PRO A 241 30.46 -4.49 -18.88
N TYR A 242 29.11 -4.38 -18.82
CA TYR A 242 28.23 -4.85 -19.88
C TYR A 242 27.99 -3.74 -20.93
N PRO A 243 28.44 -3.91 -22.17
CA PRO A 243 28.17 -2.94 -23.24
C PRO A 243 26.67 -2.89 -23.55
N LEU A 244 26.04 -1.70 -23.39
CA LEU A 244 24.64 -1.55 -23.68
C LEU A 244 24.37 -1.65 -25.19
N PRO A 245 23.49 -2.56 -25.64
CA PRO A 245 23.21 -2.77 -27.05
C PRO A 245 22.72 -1.47 -27.72
N GLY A 246 23.25 -1.17 -28.92
CA GLY A 246 22.87 0.04 -29.67
C GLY A 246 23.34 1.36 -29.05
N SER A 247 24.21 1.32 -28.04
CA SER A 247 24.72 2.49 -27.32
C SER A 247 26.27 2.50 -27.33
N THR A 248 26.85 3.67 -27.06
CA THR A 248 28.29 3.81 -26.79
C THR A 248 28.61 3.77 -25.30
N LYS A 249 27.61 3.50 -24.45
CA LYS A 249 27.75 3.47 -23.01
C LYS A 249 27.77 2.04 -22.51
N ASP A 250 28.51 1.83 -21.43
CA ASP A 250 28.57 0.56 -20.71
C ASP A 250 27.71 0.67 -19.45
N LEU A 251 27.10 -0.47 -19.05
CA LEU A 251 26.47 -0.64 -17.77
C LEU A 251 27.52 -1.13 -16.76
N THR A 252 27.87 -0.25 -15.83
CA THR A 252 28.89 -0.50 -14.81
C THR A 252 28.27 -0.91 -13.48
N ASN A 253 29.05 -1.57 -12.63
CA ASN A 253 28.70 -1.90 -11.26
C ASN A 253 29.04 -0.74 -10.31
N GLU A 254 28.25 -0.59 -9.20
CA GLU A 254 28.51 0.44 -8.19
C GLU A 254 29.84 0.22 -7.47
N ASN A 255 30.16 -1.05 -7.18
CA ASN A 255 31.46 -1.43 -6.64
C ASN A 255 32.30 -2.13 -7.74
N PRO A 256 33.29 -1.42 -8.32
CA PRO A 256 34.13 -1.98 -9.38
C PRO A 256 35.05 -3.11 -8.94
N ALA A 257 35.22 -3.34 -7.62
CA ALA A 257 35.99 -4.44 -7.07
C ALA A 257 35.14 -5.70 -6.79
N ALA A 258 33.83 -5.62 -6.99
CA ALA A 258 32.96 -6.77 -6.80
C ALA A 258 33.20 -7.82 -7.91
N PRO A 259 33.16 -9.13 -7.59
CA PRO A 259 33.41 -10.21 -8.56
C PRO A 259 32.18 -10.43 -9.46
N CYS A 260 31.86 -9.43 -10.30
CA CYS A 260 30.65 -9.42 -11.11
C CYS A 260 30.82 -9.99 -12.53
N GLU A 261 32.06 -10.23 -13.00
CA GLU A 261 32.30 -10.88 -14.29
C GLU A 261 31.87 -12.33 -14.27
N ASP A 262 30.95 -12.70 -15.17
CA ASP A 262 30.35 -14.05 -15.25
C ASP A 262 29.81 -14.56 -13.90
N ALA A 263 29.38 -13.67 -13.03
CA ALA A 263 28.93 -14.03 -11.69
C ALA A 263 27.66 -14.88 -11.74
N SER A 264 27.54 -15.83 -10.81
CA SER A 264 26.27 -16.53 -10.57
C SER A 264 25.19 -15.56 -10.07
N LEU A 265 23.90 -15.95 -10.18
CA LEU A 265 22.80 -15.11 -9.68
C LEU A 265 22.93 -14.84 -8.17
N ARG A 266 23.39 -15.82 -7.37
CA ARG A 266 23.68 -15.61 -5.93
C ARG A 266 24.73 -14.52 -5.73
N THR A 267 25.86 -14.63 -6.41
CA THR A 267 26.92 -13.63 -6.34
C THR A 267 26.44 -12.27 -6.83
N ALA A 268 25.69 -12.26 -7.94
CA ALA A 268 25.15 -11.04 -8.51
C ALA A 268 24.10 -10.34 -7.60
N LEU A 269 23.28 -11.11 -6.87
CA LEU A 269 22.38 -10.56 -5.85
C LEU A 269 23.16 -10.04 -4.64
N ARG A 270 24.14 -10.80 -4.15
CA ARG A 270 25.00 -10.47 -3.01
C ARG A 270 25.69 -9.11 -3.18
N TYR A 271 26.32 -8.89 -4.34
CA TYR A 271 27.07 -7.66 -4.65
C TYR A 271 26.26 -6.64 -5.45
N SER A 272 25.02 -6.98 -5.78
CA SER A 272 24.12 -6.13 -6.59
C SER A 272 24.67 -5.84 -7.98
N CYS A 273 25.25 -6.83 -8.69
CA CYS A 273 25.87 -6.68 -10.00
C CYS A 273 24.88 -6.21 -11.08
N ASN A 274 25.15 -5.06 -11.69
CA ASN A 274 24.30 -4.48 -12.73
C ASN A 274 24.48 -5.17 -14.07
N ASN A 275 25.74 -5.50 -14.44
CA ASN A 275 26.10 -6.15 -15.70
C ASN A 275 25.33 -7.47 -15.89
N VAL A 276 25.25 -8.30 -14.84
CA VAL A 276 24.53 -9.58 -14.87
C VAL A 276 23.06 -9.37 -15.16
N PHE A 277 22.38 -8.52 -14.38
CA PHE A 277 20.93 -8.33 -14.51
C PHE A 277 20.53 -7.51 -15.74
N GLY A 278 21.38 -6.58 -16.18
CA GLY A 278 21.17 -5.87 -17.44
C GLY A 278 21.23 -6.81 -18.62
N LYS A 279 22.30 -7.62 -18.73
CA LYS A 279 22.42 -8.63 -19.78
C LYS A 279 21.31 -9.66 -19.72
N LEU A 280 21.01 -10.18 -18.52
CA LEU A 280 19.96 -11.18 -18.31
C LEU A 280 18.58 -10.71 -18.79
N ALA A 281 18.23 -9.45 -18.53
CA ALA A 281 16.98 -8.87 -19.02
C ALA A 281 16.92 -8.81 -20.55
N VAL A 282 18.04 -8.50 -21.22
CA VAL A 282 18.13 -8.51 -22.69
C VAL A 282 18.03 -9.96 -23.21
N ASP A 283 18.74 -10.90 -22.61
CA ASP A 283 18.72 -12.30 -23.02
C ASP A 283 17.34 -12.96 -22.87
N LEU A 284 16.59 -12.61 -21.82
CA LEU A 284 15.21 -13.04 -21.62
C LEU A 284 14.25 -12.35 -22.60
N GLY A 285 14.52 -11.09 -22.92
CA GLY A 285 13.63 -10.18 -23.61
C GLY A 285 12.59 -9.53 -22.69
N GLN A 286 12.21 -8.30 -23.04
CA GLN A 286 11.27 -7.51 -22.23
C GLN A 286 9.95 -8.22 -21.90
N ASP A 287 9.44 -9.05 -22.82
CA ASP A 287 8.14 -9.70 -22.67
C ASP A 287 8.13 -10.77 -21.57
N LYS A 288 9.20 -11.54 -21.43
CA LYS A 288 9.33 -12.55 -20.37
C LYS A 288 9.54 -11.90 -18.99
N VAL A 289 10.37 -10.84 -18.94
CA VAL A 289 10.53 -10.06 -17.70
C VAL A 289 9.21 -9.40 -17.30
N ARG A 290 8.46 -8.85 -18.28
CA ARG A 290 7.13 -8.29 -18.04
C ARG A 290 6.16 -9.34 -17.52
N ALA A 291 6.08 -10.50 -18.16
CA ALA A 291 5.17 -11.56 -17.74
C ALA A 291 5.45 -12.01 -16.30
N MET A 292 6.73 -12.07 -15.88
CA MET A 292 7.07 -12.35 -14.48
C MET A 292 6.71 -11.19 -13.55
N ALA A 293 6.96 -9.95 -13.95
CA ALA A 293 6.55 -8.76 -13.19
C ALA A 293 5.03 -8.73 -12.99
N GLU A 294 4.25 -9.01 -14.04
CA GLU A 294 2.78 -9.08 -13.97
C GLU A 294 2.30 -10.21 -13.05
N LYS A 295 2.96 -11.35 -13.02
CA LYS A 295 2.68 -12.40 -12.03
C LYS A 295 2.86 -11.88 -10.59
N PHE A 296 3.87 -11.06 -10.31
CA PHE A 296 4.07 -10.42 -9.01
C PHE A 296 3.09 -9.26 -8.72
N GLY A 297 2.29 -8.81 -9.69
CA GLY A 297 1.30 -7.75 -9.53
C GLY A 297 1.68 -6.40 -10.15
N PHE A 298 2.79 -6.31 -10.90
CA PHE A 298 3.06 -5.11 -11.69
C PHE A 298 2.02 -4.95 -12.79
N ASN A 299 1.77 -3.73 -13.22
CA ASN A 299 0.77 -3.33 -14.23
C ASN A 299 -0.68 -3.64 -13.81
N ASP A 300 -0.94 -3.96 -12.54
CA ASP A 300 -2.28 -4.14 -11.99
C ASP A 300 -2.78 -2.81 -11.41
N ASP A 301 -3.78 -2.21 -12.05
CA ASP A 301 -4.45 -0.99 -11.59
C ASP A 301 -5.67 -1.28 -10.70
N THR A 302 -5.91 -2.56 -10.41
CA THR A 302 -7.04 -3.02 -9.59
C THR A 302 -6.64 -3.46 -8.18
N LEU A 303 -5.35 -3.43 -7.83
CA LEU A 303 -4.87 -3.84 -6.51
C LEU A 303 -5.49 -3.02 -5.38
N ASP A 304 -6.20 -3.69 -4.50
CA ASP A 304 -6.92 -3.16 -3.34
C ASP A 304 -6.50 -3.82 -2.02
N VAL A 305 -6.47 -3.06 -0.90
CA VAL A 305 -6.07 -3.56 0.44
C VAL A 305 -6.95 -3.12 1.64
N PRO A 306 -8.19 -2.65 1.62
CA PRO A 306 -9.12 -2.30 0.55
C PRO A 306 -8.87 -0.92 -0.07
N VAL A 307 -7.87 -0.18 0.38
CA VAL A 307 -7.48 1.09 -0.24
C VAL A 307 -6.80 0.82 -1.57
N ARG A 308 -7.32 1.39 -2.66
CA ARG A 308 -6.75 1.23 -4.00
C ARG A 308 -5.29 1.70 -4.03
N ALA A 309 -4.37 0.81 -4.37
CA ALA A 309 -2.99 1.16 -4.64
C ALA A 309 -2.82 1.73 -6.05
N TRP A 310 -1.83 2.59 -6.27
CA TRP A 310 -1.41 2.95 -7.62
C TRP A 310 -0.62 1.82 -8.25
N ALA A 311 -0.85 1.55 -9.52
CA ALA A 311 -0.14 0.51 -10.25
C ALA A 311 1.37 0.71 -10.19
N SER A 312 2.08 -0.34 -9.83
CA SER A 312 3.50 -0.48 -10.09
C SER A 312 3.68 -0.84 -11.56
N VAL A 313 4.65 -0.26 -12.24
CA VAL A 313 4.72 -0.34 -13.70
C VAL A 313 6.03 -1.01 -14.16
N TYR A 314 5.90 -2.03 -15.01
CA TYR A 314 6.95 -2.47 -15.90
C TYR A 314 6.60 -2.02 -17.33
N PRO A 315 7.45 -1.21 -17.98
CA PRO A 315 7.13 -0.58 -19.25
C PRO A 315 7.13 -1.58 -20.41
N THR A 316 6.62 -1.12 -21.56
CA THR A 316 6.60 -1.85 -22.84
C THR A 316 7.25 -1.04 -23.94
N GLY A 317 7.57 -1.68 -25.07
CA GLY A 317 8.11 -0.99 -26.26
C GLY A 317 9.55 -0.50 -26.08
N MET A 318 10.32 -1.16 -25.22
CA MET A 318 11.72 -0.85 -24.97
C MET A 318 12.64 -1.44 -26.04
N ASP A 319 13.69 -0.71 -26.37
CA ASP A 319 14.86 -1.27 -27.07
C ASP A 319 15.73 -2.09 -26.10
N ASP A 320 16.77 -2.74 -26.61
CA ASP A 320 17.62 -3.62 -25.80
C ASP A 320 18.41 -2.85 -24.72
N ALA A 321 18.82 -1.61 -24.97
CA ALA A 321 19.50 -0.79 -23.95
C ALA A 321 18.55 -0.41 -22.84
N GLN A 322 17.32 -0.04 -23.17
CA GLN A 322 16.25 0.26 -22.21
C GLN A 322 15.84 -1.00 -21.44
N THR A 323 15.77 -2.15 -22.13
CA THR A 323 15.51 -3.44 -21.51
C THR A 323 16.61 -3.80 -20.51
N ALA A 324 17.88 -3.56 -20.83
CA ALA A 324 18.97 -3.76 -19.87
C ALA A 324 18.82 -2.90 -18.61
N LEU A 325 18.45 -1.62 -18.78
CA LEU A 325 18.22 -0.72 -17.65
C LEU A 325 17.00 -1.11 -16.83
N SER A 326 15.93 -1.61 -17.48
CA SER A 326 14.75 -2.14 -16.77
C SER A 326 15.11 -3.35 -15.90
N GLY A 327 16.05 -4.19 -16.34
CA GLY A 327 16.56 -5.34 -15.60
C GLY A 327 17.21 -5.01 -14.26
N ILE A 328 17.64 -3.76 -14.08
CA ILE A 328 18.17 -3.25 -12.81
C ILE A 328 17.16 -2.33 -12.08
N GLY A 329 15.88 -2.35 -12.51
CA GLY A 329 14.81 -1.56 -11.89
C GLY A 329 14.91 -0.04 -12.16
N GLN A 330 15.54 0.32 -13.28
CA GLN A 330 15.65 1.70 -13.80
C GLN A 330 14.77 1.85 -15.06
N PHE A 331 14.93 2.93 -15.80
CA PHE A 331 14.19 3.20 -17.03
C PHE A 331 12.68 2.98 -16.88
N SER A 332 11.95 3.91 -16.35
CA SER A 332 10.46 3.88 -16.23
C SER A 332 9.85 2.67 -15.50
N VAL A 333 10.65 1.76 -14.92
CA VAL A 333 10.15 0.79 -13.94
C VAL A 333 9.85 1.54 -12.66
N THR A 334 8.63 1.39 -12.14
CA THR A 334 8.22 2.00 -10.87
C THR A 334 7.49 0.99 -9.99
N ALA A 335 7.68 1.10 -8.68
CA ALA A 335 7.02 0.24 -7.71
C ALA A 335 6.62 1.02 -6.45
N THR A 336 5.52 0.61 -5.83
CA THR A 336 5.15 1.04 -4.49
C THR A 336 5.85 0.17 -3.45
N PRO A 337 6.02 0.62 -2.19
CA PRO A 337 6.46 -0.25 -1.10
C PRO A 337 5.58 -1.49 -0.92
N LEU A 338 4.27 -1.38 -1.05
CA LEU A 338 3.37 -2.54 -1.04
C LEU A 338 3.77 -3.56 -2.11
N GLN A 339 4.00 -3.13 -3.35
CA GLN A 339 4.39 -4.04 -4.43
C GLN A 339 5.70 -4.77 -4.13
N MET A 340 6.69 -4.08 -3.57
CA MET A 340 7.98 -4.70 -3.25
C MET A 340 7.91 -5.61 -2.02
N SER A 341 7.00 -5.34 -1.06
CA SER A 341 6.72 -6.29 0.02
C SER A 341 6.01 -7.55 -0.50
N MET A 342 5.10 -7.42 -1.47
CA MET A 342 4.47 -8.57 -2.15
C MET A 342 5.48 -9.47 -2.87
N VAL A 343 6.51 -8.89 -3.50
CA VAL A 343 7.60 -9.67 -4.12
C VAL A 343 8.32 -10.52 -3.07
N SER A 344 8.71 -9.92 -1.94
CA SER A 344 9.39 -10.65 -0.87
C SER A 344 8.47 -11.64 -0.17
N ALA A 345 7.18 -11.31 0.03
CA ALA A 345 6.18 -12.19 0.62
C ALA A 345 5.99 -13.45 -0.22
N ALA A 346 5.83 -13.30 -1.54
CA ALA A 346 5.69 -14.47 -2.43
C ALA A 346 6.91 -15.40 -2.38
N LEU A 347 8.13 -14.83 -2.34
CA LEU A 347 9.35 -15.61 -2.24
C LEU A 347 9.49 -16.29 -0.86
N ALA A 348 9.08 -15.62 0.22
CA ALA A 348 9.06 -16.18 1.56
C ALA A 348 8.03 -17.33 1.69
N ASN A 349 6.88 -17.19 1.04
CA ASN A 349 5.78 -18.14 1.05
C ASN A 349 5.88 -19.16 -0.11
N ASP A 350 7.03 -19.77 -0.28
CA ASP A 350 7.24 -20.89 -1.21
C ASP A 350 6.80 -20.62 -2.67
N GLY A 351 6.88 -19.36 -3.09
CA GLY A 351 6.50 -18.87 -4.42
C GLY A 351 5.01 -18.63 -4.60
N VAL A 352 4.23 -18.59 -3.54
CA VAL A 352 2.80 -18.25 -3.55
C VAL A 352 2.60 -16.85 -3.03
N LEU A 353 1.94 -16.02 -3.81
CA LEU A 353 1.49 -14.69 -3.40
C LEU A 353 0.05 -14.80 -2.89
N VAL A 354 -0.16 -14.41 -1.65
CA VAL A 354 -1.47 -14.20 -1.04
C VAL A 354 -1.86 -12.74 -1.23
N SER A 355 -3.11 -12.46 -1.60
CA SER A 355 -3.58 -11.10 -1.84
C SER A 355 -3.54 -10.27 -0.55
N PRO A 356 -2.83 -9.12 -0.54
CA PRO A 356 -2.68 -8.35 0.68
C PRO A 356 -3.98 -7.65 1.09
N HIS A 357 -4.26 -7.61 2.40
CA HIS A 357 -5.40 -6.91 2.98
C HIS A 357 -5.07 -6.37 4.37
N MET A 358 -5.67 -5.23 4.75
CA MET A 358 -5.46 -4.62 6.08
C MET A 358 -6.73 -4.57 6.95
N VAL A 359 -7.82 -5.19 6.50
CA VAL A 359 -9.05 -5.36 7.25
C VAL A 359 -9.26 -6.86 7.41
N SER A 360 -9.40 -7.32 8.65
CA SER A 360 -9.74 -8.71 8.94
C SER A 360 -11.24 -8.92 8.91
N GLU A 361 -12.00 -7.97 9.46
CA GLU A 361 -13.44 -8.09 9.62
C GLU A 361 -14.12 -6.71 9.66
N VAL A 362 -15.33 -6.63 9.14
CA VAL A 362 -16.25 -5.51 9.33
C VAL A 362 -17.45 -6.04 10.08
N VAL A 363 -17.79 -5.41 11.22
CA VAL A 363 -18.87 -5.86 12.09
C VAL A 363 -19.97 -4.81 12.22
N ASP A 364 -21.19 -5.25 12.51
CA ASP A 364 -22.29 -4.37 12.86
C ASP A 364 -22.19 -3.86 14.31
N GLY A 365 -23.07 -2.96 14.71
CA GLY A 365 -23.07 -2.36 16.05
C GLY A 365 -23.45 -3.32 17.19
N ASP A 366 -23.82 -4.55 16.91
CA ASP A 366 -24.09 -5.62 17.85
C ASP A 366 -23.01 -6.74 17.81
N GLY A 367 -21.97 -6.55 16.97
CA GLY A 367 -20.82 -7.46 16.80
C GLY A 367 -21.06 -8.60 15.80
N GLY A 368 -22.11 -8.51 14.99
CA GLY A 368 -22.34 -9.46 13.89
C GLY A 368 -21.43 -9.16 12.70
N THR A 369 -20.82 -10.20 12.10
CA THR A 369 -19.94 -10.08 10.94
C THR A 369 -20.71 -9.66 9.70
N LEU A 370 -20.33 -8.54 9.09
CA LEU A 370 -20.84 -8.06 7.81
C LEU A 370 -19.95 -8.49 6.64
N GLU A 371 -18.65 -8.56 6.88
CA GLU A 371 -17.62 -8.89 5.89
C GLU A 371 -16.42 -9.51 6.61
N SER A 372 -15.83 -10.58 6.05
CA SER A 372 -14.62 -11.23 6.55
C SER A 372 -13.65 -11.47 5.42
N TYR A 373 -12.36 -11.37 5.70
CA TYR A 373 -11.24 -11.55 4.76
C TYR A 373 -10.42 -12.80 5.09
N GLU A 374 -11.05 -13.83 5.71
CA GLU A 374 -10.34 -15.04 6.15
C GLU A 374 -9.78 -15.92 5.01
N ASP A 375 -10.34 -15.82 3.79
CA ASP A 375 -9.92 -16.60 2.62
C ASP A 375 -9.46 -15.67 1.46
N PRO A 376 -8.28 -15.04 1.55
CA PRO A 376 -7.76 -14.20 0.47
C PRO A 376 -7.36 -15.03 -0.75
N ASP A 377 -7.40 -14.40 -1.93
CA ASP A 377 -6.96 -15.02 -3.18
C ASP A 377 -5.47 -15.35 -3.13
N GLU A 378 -5.13 -16.59 -3.53
CA GLU A 378 -3.77 -17.07 -3.64
C GLU A 378 -3.38 -17.33 -5.10
N ARG A 379 -2.15 -17.02 -5.47
CA ARG A 379 -1.62 -17.37 -6.78
C ARG A 379 -0.15 -17.79 -6.72
N ARG A 380 0.18 -18.86 -7.40
CA ARG A 380 1.57 -19.28 -7.55
C ARG A 380 2.27 -18.43 -8.60
N ILE A 381 3.34 -17.78 -8.17
CA ILE A 381 4.16 -16.88 -9.00
C ILE A 381 5.31 -17.64 -9.64
N VAL A 382 6.02 -18.41 -8.81
CA VAL A 382 7.14 -19.25 -9.20
C VAL A 382 7.03 -20.65 -8.56
N SER A 383 7.77 -21.61 -9.07
CA SER A 383 7.86 -22.92 -8.44
C SER A 383 8.53 -22.84 -7.05
N SER A 384 8.20 -23.80 -6.16
CA SER A 384 8.80 -23.89 -4.82
C SER A 384 10.33 -23.97 -4.88
N SER A 385 10.87 -24.71 -5.85
CA SER A 385 12.32 -24.79 -6.06
C SER A 385 12.96 -23.46 -6.42
N VAL A 386 12.31 -22.63 -7.23
CA VAL A 386 12.80 -21.28 -7.58
C VAL A 386 12.71 -20.35 -6.36
N ALA A 387 11.60 -20.42 -5.60
CA ALA A 387 11.44 -19.65 -4.38
C ALA A 387 12.53 -19.97 -3.34
N GLU A 388 12.80 -21.28 -3.08
CA GLU A 388 13.83 -21.73 -2.15
C GLU A 388 15.23 -21.23 -2.57
N GLN A 389 15.56 -21.32 -3.84
CA GLN A 389 16.85 -20.85 -4.36
C GLN A 389 17.00 -19.32 -4.19
N LEU A 390 15.95 -18.56 -4.46
CA LEU A 390 15.97 -17.10 -4.29
C LEU A 390 15.99 -16.71 -2.81
N ARG A 391 15.24 -17.38 -1.93
CA ARG A 391 15.33 -17.22 -0.48
C ARG A 391 16.77 -17.39 0.00
N SER A 392 17.40 -18.48 -0.36
CA SER A 392 18.81 -18.78 -0.01
C SER A 392 19.78 -17.70 -0.53
N ALA A 393 19.55 -17.20 -1.76
CA ALA A 393 20.36 -16.10 -2.30
C ALA A 393 20.13 -14.78 -1.56
N MET A 394 18.88 -14.47 -1.17
CA MET A 394 18.53 -13.29 -0.35
C MET A 394 19.16 -13.33 1.04
N VAL A 395 19.27 -14.52 1.66
CA VAL A 395 20.00 -14.71 2.92
C VAL A 395 21.48 -14.34 2.75
N THR A 396 22.11 -14.77 1.65
CA THR A 396 23.51 -14.40 1.35
C THR A 396 23.73 -12.88 1.26
N VAL A 397 22.73 -12.13 0.77
CA VAL A 397 22.77 -10.64 0.71
C VAL A 397 22.85 -10.04 2.11
N VAL A 398 22.13 -10.60 3.08
CA VAL A 398 22.06 -10.10 4.46
C VAL A 398 23.26 -10.59 5.27
N GLU A 399 23.64 -11.86 5.15
CA GLU A 399 24.72 -12.43 5.93
C GLU A 399 26.11 -11.95 5.50
N ASP A 400 26.35 -11.79 4.20
CA ASP A 400 27.68 -11.57 3.67
C ASP A 400 27.71 -10.61 2.46
N GLY A 401 26.66 -9.81 2.31
CA GLY A 401 26.49 -8.88 1.19
C GLY A 401 26.08 -7.47 1.59
N THR A 402 25.34 -6.87 0.68
CA THR A 402 24.93 -5.45 0.76
C THR A 402 23.80 -5.17 1.76
N GLY A 403 23.21 -6.17 2.44
CA GLY A 403 22.04 -6.02 3.30
C GLY A 403 22.31 -6.24 4.80
N SER A 404 23.56 -6.14 5.25
CA SER A 404 24.02 -6.60 6.57
C SER A 404 23.34 -5.93 7.79
N ASN A 405 22.78 -4.71 7.64
CA ASN A 405 22.08 -4.01 8.72
C ASN A 405 20.66 -4.54 8.98
N ALA A 406 20.18 -5.49 8.17
CA ALA A 406 18.90 -6.15 8.38
C ALA A 406 18.98 -7.41 9.27
N ARG A 407 20.16 -7.83 9.72
CA ARG A 407 20.34 -9.03 10.54
C ARG A 407 19.54 -8.97 11.83
N ILE A 408 18.91 -10.09 12.18
CA ILE A 408 18.19 -10.27 13.45
C ILE A 408 18.77 -11.52 14.13
N ALA A 409 19.21 -11.36 15.39
CA ALA A 409 19.78 -12.49 16.12
C ALA A 409 18.71 -13.57 16.36
N GLY A 410 19.01 -14.80 15.95
CA GLY A 410 18.10 -15.93 16.13
C GLY A 410 17.06 -16.12 15.01
N ALA A 411 16.95 -15.21 14.07
CA ALA A 411 16.06 -15.33 12.91
C ALA A 411 16.87 -15.52 11.61
N GLU A 412 16.29 -16.21 10.65
CA GLU A 412 16.77 -16.21 9.26
C GLU A 412 16.23 -14.98 8.54
N VAL A 413 17.09 -14.19 7.91
CA VAL A 413 16.71 -12.96 7.22
C VAL A 413 17.26 -12.95 5.81
N GLY A 414 16.37 -12.82 4.83
CA GLY A 414 16.71 -12.59 3.44
C GLY A 414 16.36 -11.17 3.00
N GLY A 415 17.13 -10.60 2.08
CA GLY A 415 16.82 -9.24 1.62
C GLY A 415 17.51 -8.85 0.32
N LYS A 416 17.13 -7.68 -0.19
CA LYS A 416 17.78 -7.02 -1.33
C LYS A 416 17.77 -5.52 -1.16
N THR A 417 18.93 -4.92 -1.27
CA THR A 417 19.12 -3.45 -1.26
C THR A 417 18.86 -2.86 -2.64
N GLY A 418 18.43 -1.59 -2.66
CA GLY A 418 18.35 -0.75 -3.85
C GLY A 418 18.81 0.66 -3.53
N THR A 419 19.50 1.29 -4.47
CA THR A 419 19.88 2.71 -4.41
C THR A 419 19.50 3.34 -5.75
N ALA A 420 18.39 4.10 -5.74
CA ALA A 420 17.79 4.66 -6.94
C ALA A 420 18.38 6.02 -7.27
N GLN A 421 19.28 6.06 -8.23
CA GLN A 421 19.80 7.32 -8.78
C GLN A 421 18.70 8.04 -9.57
N HIS A 422 18.54 9.35 -9.38
CA HIS A 422 17.55 10.14 -10.08
C HIS A 422 17.95 11.64 -10.23
N GLY A 423 17.12 12.38 -10.97
CA GLY A 423 17.42 13.75 -11.37
C GLY A 423 18.30 13.82 -12.62
N GLU A 424 18.42 15.00 -13.21
CA GLU A 424 19.28 15.22 -14.37
C GLU A 424 20.73 14.92 -13.99
N ASN A 425 21.40 14.04 -14.74
CA ASN A 425 22.75 13.56 -14.45
C ASN A 425 22.93 13.03 -13.01
N ASN A 426 21.89 12.39 -12.48
CA ASN A 426 21.89 11.83 -11.10
C ASN A 426 22.17 12.89 -10.02
N SER A 427 21.72 14.14 -10.22
CA SER A 427 22.04 15.26 -9.32
C SER A 427 21.31 15.23 -7.99
N ARG A 428 20.18 14.50 -7.88
CA ARG A 428 19.40 14.44 -6.65
C ARG A 428 19.90 13.34 -5.71
N THR A 429 19.63 13.47 -4.42
CA THR A 429 19.89 12.44 -3.41
C THR A 429 19.18 11.15 -3.80
N PRO A 430 19.87 10.00 -3.85
CA PRO A 430 19.25 8.74 -4.26
C PRO A 430 18.14 8.31 -3.30
N TYR A 431 17.18 7.53 -3.79
CA TYR A 431 16.26 6.82 -2.91
C TYR A 431 16.92 5.54 -2.38
N ALA A 432 16.78 5.30 -1.08
CA ALA A 432 17.24 4.07 -0.45
C ALA A 432 16.08 3.07 -0.35
N TRP A 433 16.22 1.89 -0.96
CA TRP A 433 15.27 0.81 -0.93
C TRP A 433 15.83 -0.42 -0.21
N PHE A 434 14.95 -1.11 0.50
CA PHE A 434 15.22 -2.45 1.00
C PHE A 434 13.93 -3.28 0.95
N THR A 435 13.99 -4.46 0.36
CA THR A 435 12.91 -5.44 0.41
C THR A 435 13.45 -6.73 1.02
N SER A 436 12.68 -7.35 1.91
CA SER A 436 13.18 -8.42 2.77
C SER A 436 12.06 -9.32 3.28
N TRP A 437 12.46 -10.43 3.81
CA TRP A 437 11.66 -11.30 4.65
C TRP A 437 12.49 -11.76 5.85
N ALA A 438 11.81 -12.15 6.92
CA ALA A 438 12.43 -12.80 8.08
C ALA A 438 11.56 -13.96 8.54
N GLU A 439 12.21 -14.98 9.11
CA GLU A 439 11.58 -16.16 9.69
C GLU A 439 12.22 -16.49 11.03
N ASP A 440 11.39 -16.76 12.04
CA ASP A 440 11.82 -17.37 13.28
C ASP A 440 11.85 -18.90 13.10
N PRO A 441 13.03 -19.55 13.08
CA PRO A 441 13.12 -20.99 12.88
C PRO A 441 12.44 -21.81 13.99
N GLY A 442 12.20 -21.22 15.16
CA GLY A 442 11.59 -21.88 16.31
C GLY A 442 10.08 -22.00 16.19
N SER A 443 9.41 -20.94 15.76
CA SER A 443 7.94 -20.88 15.59
C SER A 443 7.49 -21.07 14.15
N GLY A 444 8.36 -20.86 13.17
CA GLY A 444 8.00 -20.79 11.75
C GLY A 444 7.28 -19.49 11.36
N LYS A 445 7.19 -18.50 12.27
CA LYS A 445 6.56 -17.22 11.99
C LYS A 445 7.39 -16.45 10.97
N GLN A 446 6.71 -15.90 9.97
CA GLN A 446 7.34 -15.16 8.88
C GLN A 446 6.78 -13.74 8.77
N VAL A 447 7.58 -12.85 8.22
CA VAL A 447 7.17 -11.49 7.85
C VAL A 447 7.95 -11.02 6.63
N ALA A 448 7.29 -10.34 5.71
CA ALA A 448 7.93 -9.67 4.57
C ALA A 448 7.82 -8.15 4.74
N VAL A 449 8.91 -7.42 4.49
CA VAL A 449 8.96 -5.97 4.68
C VAL A 449 9.63 -5.30 3.50
N ALA A 450 9.01 -4.24 2.97
CA ALA A 450 9.67 -3.34 2.02
C ALA A 450 9.67 -1.90 2.55
N VAL A 451 10.80 -1.23 2.38
CA VAL A 451 11.05 0.13 2.85
C VAL A 451 11.63 0.98 1.74
N ILE A 452 11.13 2.21 1.64
CA ILE A 452 11.78 3.28 0.87
C ILE A 452 12.06 4.48 1.77
N VAL A 453 13.27 5.02 1.70
CA VAL A 453 13.63 6.33 2.23
C VAL A 453 13.97 7.23 1.04
N GLN A 454 13.17 8.29 0.86
CA GLN A 454 13.29 9.22 -0.27
C GLN A 454 14.22 10.38 0.06
N ASP A 455 14.13 10.86 1.30
CA ASP A 455 14.97 11.92 1.85
C ASP A 455 15.06 11.75 3.37
N SER A 456 16.26 11.85 3.90
CA SER A 456 16.54 11.74 5.34
C SER A 456 17.39 12.89 5.85
N GLY A 457 17.72 13.87 4.98
CA GLY A 457 18.71 14.89 5.28
C GLY A 457 20.16 14.37 5.38
N ALA A 458 20.39 13.08 5.09
CA ALA A 458 21.74 12.51 5.10
C ALA A 458 22.56 12.97 3.90
N GLU A 459 23.88 13.03 4.08
CA GLU A 459 24.82 13.29 2.99
C GLU A 459 24.70 12.20 1.91
N ARG A 460 24.78 12.59 0.63
CA ARG A 460 24.58 11.68 -0.51
C ARG A 460 25.41 10.39 -0.42
N SER A 461 26.63 10.45 0.10
CA SER A 461 27.53 9.31 0.26
C SER A 461 27.06 8.30 1.32
N GLU A 462 26.18 8.70 2.22
CA GLU A 462 25.62 7.88 3.29
C GLU A 462 24.30 7.23 2.87
N VAL A 463 23.68 7.71 1.79
CA VAL A 463 22.39 7.20 1.32
C VAL A 463 22.58 5.88 0.59
N SER A 464 22.15 4.80 1.23
CA SER A 464 22.11 3.47 0.64
C SER A 464 20.97 2.65 1.23
N GLY A 465 20.54 1.63 0.49
CA GLY A 465 19.52 0.69 0.98
C GLY A 465 19.93 0.05 2.31
N ASN A 466 21.22 -0.32 2.48
CA ASN A 466 21.73 -0.89 3.74
C ASN A 466 21.79 0.15 4.88
N GLY A 467 22.17 1.40 4.56
CA GLY A 467 22.35 2.43 5.58
C GLY A 467 21.04 2.94 6.16
N LEU A 468 20.06 3.20 5.31
CA LEU A 468 18.82 3.89 5.70
C LEU A 468 17.59 2.97 5.74
N ALA A 469 17.39 2.12 4.73
CA ALA A 469 16.15 1.34 4.62
C ALA A 469 16.23 0.01 5.38
N ALA A 470 17.38 -0.69 5.36
CA ALA A 470 17.54 -1.96 6.06
C ALA A 470 17.34 -1.88 7.59
N PRO A 471 17.81 -0.83 8.31
CA PRO A 471 17.52 -0.71 9.73
C PRO A 471 16.03 -0.54 10.06
N VAL A 472 15.25 0.13 9.20
CA VAL A 472 13.80 0.26 9.35
C VAL A 472 13.14 -1.10 9.19
N ALA A 473 13.48 -1.83 8.12
CA ALA A 473 12.98 -3.18 7.88
C ALA A 473 13.34 -4.12 9.03
N GLN A 474 14.58 -4.08 9.52
CA GLN A 474 15.06 -4.87 10.65
C GLN A 474 14.18 -4.68 11.90
N LYS A 475 13.84 -3.44 12.25
CA LYS A 475 13.01 -3.15 13.43
C LYS A 475 11.58 -3.65 13.26
N MET A 476 10.99 -3.49 12.05
CA MET A 476 9.64 -3.99 11.77
C MET A 476 9.60 -5.52 11.79
N MET A 477 10.57 -6.18 11.15
CA MET A 477 10.68 -7.64 11.16
C MET A 477 10.88 -8.18 12.59
N ALA A 478 11.78 -7.56 13.37
CA ALA A 478 12.01 -7.98 14.75
C ALA A 478 10.77 -7.82 15.62
N ALA A 479 10.00 -6.73 15.44
CA ALA A 479 8.73 -6.53 16.15
C ALA A 479 7.69 -7.60 15.77
N ALA A 480 7.57 -7.92 14.47
CA ALA A 480 6.66 -8.95 14.00
C ALA A 480 6.99 -10.33 14.55
N LEU A 481 8.27 -10.71 14.61
CA LEU A 481 8.68 -12.03 15.11
C LEU A 481 8.60 -12.14 16.63
N ALA A 482 8.58 -11.03 17.37
CA ALA A 482 8.50 -11.03 18.85
C ALA A 482 7.08 -11.20 19.39
N GLY A 483 6.04 -10.89 18.64
CA GLY A 483 4.61 -11.04 18.99
C GLY A 483 4.10 -12.41 18.61
#